data_fbc791cda0ca71e2b1f3db5fceddb25d
#
_entry.id   fbc791cda0ca71e2b1f3db5fceddb25d
#
_cell.length_a   1.000
_cell.length_b   1.000
_cell.length_c   1.000
_cell.angle_alpha   90.00
_cell.angle_beta   90.00
_cell.angle_gamma   90.00
#
_symmetry.space_group_name_H-M   'P 1'
#
loop_
_entity.id
_entity.type
_entity.pdbx_description
1 polymer ?
#
loop_
_entity_poly.entity_id
_entity_poly.type
_entity_poly.pdbx_seq_one_letter_code
_entity_poly.pdbx_strand_id
1 'polypeptide(L)'
;MYDIVRRHLGKVVAGAAMAVTGTAVAVAVTLPGSAGADEAPRGTAASGTGPDAAADGTPGRPAADGPAPGPAAQAAAPPEGARGVGTDPLTDDELKRAEALALTPPAAPDRQGAQRNADGGRGPQRLATELADPRPGEEGGGPRRAVVRLYDYARDELVTRTVNLDTGKVEESGAQRGVQPSAHPEELRAALRLVLGGPLGDGVRADYRDATGKALTSPDQLWFNGDVYRTYREKDVPPQLAKCGEHRCVRLVTKVLNGPWIDTRGLVVDLSARTVTRVG
;
A
#
# COMPACT_ATOMS: atom_id res chain seq x y z
N MET A 1 -51.70 34.73 -18.41
CA MET A 1 -51.84 35.83 -17.48
C MET A 1 -50.61 35.92 -16.64
N TYR A 2 -49.85 36.98 -16.95
CA TYR A 2 -48.96 37.80 -16.13
C TYR A 2 -47.82 37.06 -15.42
N ASP A 3 -46.59 37.13 -15.87
CA ASP A 3 -45.71 38.34 -16.01
C ASP A 3 -45.25 38.96 -14.69
N ILE A 4 -43.89 39.19 -14.66
CA ILE A 4 -43.18 40.19 -13.89
C ILE A 4 -42.74 39.67 -12.48
N VAL A 5 -41.44 39.68 -12.11
CA VAL A 5 -40.53 40.81 -12.00
C VAL A 5 -39.07 40.41 -11.98
N ARG A 6 -38.32 40.99 -12.90
CA ARG A 6 -36.87 41.29 -12.78
C ARG A 6 -36.69 42.41 -11.75
N ARG A 7 -35.61 42.32 -10.99
CA ARG A 7 -34.78 43.42 -10.42
C ARG A 7 -33.98 42.85 -9.26
N HIS A 8 -32.75 43.09 -8.97
CA HIS A 8 -31.83 44.16 -9.37
C HIS A 8 -30.37 43.65 -9.32
N LEU A 9 -29.61 44.14 -10.24
CA LEU A 9 -28.16 44.29 -10.15
C LEU A 9 -27.77 45.14 -8.93
N GLY A 10 -26.71 44.70 -8.24
CA GLY A 10 -25.98 45.54 -7.30
C GLY A 10 -24.49 45.17 -7.37
N LYS A 11 -23.75 45.96 -8.14
CA LYS A 11 -22.31 46.00 -8.18
C LYS A 11 -21.74 46.41 -6.86
N VAL A 12 -20.72 45.71 -6.34
CA VAL A 12 -19.62 46.34 -5.63
C VAL A 12 -18.35 45.62 -5.97
N VAL A 13 -17.53 46.26 -6.76
CA VAL A 13 -16.10 45.96 -6.96
C VAL A 13 -15.38 46.72 -5.86
N ALA A 14 -14.69 46.03 -4.98
CA ALA A 14 -13.68 46.63 -4.14
C ALA A 14 -12.40 45.83 -4.34
N GLY A 15 -11.51 46.38 -5.14
CA GLY A 15 -10.17 45.90 -5.33
C GLY A 15 -9.32 46.15 -4.09
N ALA A 16 -8.65 45.12 -3.59
CA ALA A 16 -7.50 45.28 -2.73
C ALA A 16 -6.31 44.65 -3.44
N ALA A 17 -5.49 45.48 -4.03
CA ALA A 17 -4.17 45.11 -4.53
C ALA A 17 -3.26 44.89 -3.32
N MET A 18 -2.89 43.64 -3.03
CA MET A 18 -1.77 43.34 -2.15
C MET A 18 -0.53 43.11 -3.00
N ALA A 19 0.38 44.05 -2.90
CA ALA A 19 1.75 43.91 -3.43
C ALA A 19 2.50 42.91 -2.56
N VAL A 20 2.75 41.73 -3.09
CA VAL A 20 3.69 40.75 -2.49
C VAL A 20 5.08 41.09 -3.01
N THR A 21 5.87 41.71 -2.14
CA THR A 21 7.31 41.82 -2.35
C THR A 21 7.94 40.45 -2.18
N GLY A 22 8.32 39.84 -3.30
CA GLY A 22 9.03 38.58 -3.33
C GLY A 22 10.46 38.72 -2.84
N THR A 23 10.78 38.15 -1.71
CA THR A 23 12.17 37.84 -1.33
C THR A 23 12.50 36.46 -1.93
N ALA A 24 13.29 36.50 -3.01
CA ALA A 24 13.90 35.29 -3.57
C ALA A 24 14.99 34.79 -2.61
N VAL A 25 14.74 33.72 -1.89
CA VAL A 25 15.78 32.97 -1.19
C VAL A 25 16.37 31.97 -2.18
N ALA A 26 17.55 32.26 -2.68
CA ALA A 26 18.33 31.31 -3.46
C ALA A 26 18.91 30.26 -2.52
N VAL A 27 18.35 29.05 -2.55
CA VAL A 27 18.95 27.87 -1.92
C VAL A 27 19.97 27.31 -2.90
N ALA A 28 21.25 27.53 -2.61
CA ALA A 28 22.34 26.87 -3.31
C ALA A 28 22.42 25.42 -2.83
N VAL A 29 21.97 24.47 -3.65
CA VAL A 29 22.20 23.05 -3.46
C VAL A 29 23.61 22.73 -3.92
N THR A 30 24.54 22.59 -2.99
CA THR A 30 25.86 22.02 -3.27
C THR A 30 25.75 20.49 -3.32
N LEU A 31 25.83 19.94 -4.52
CA LEU A 31 26.01 18.50 -4.74
C LEU A 31 27.45 18.12 -4.38
N PRO A 32 27.70 17.11 -3.54
CA PRO A 32 29.04 16.55 -3.41
C PRO A 32 29.37 15.76 -4.67
N GLY A 33 30.51 16.13 -5.26
CA GLY A 33 31.03 15.50 -6.48
C GLY A 33 31.46 14.07 -6.24
N SER A 34 31.21 13.26 -7.25
CA SER A 34 31.77 11.93 -7.47
C SER A 34 33.28 12.02 -7.70
N ALA A 35 34.04 11.26 -6.90
CA ALA A 35 35.39 10.81 -7.19
C ALA A 35 35.48 9.41 -6.60
N GLY A 36 35.85 8.41 -7.28
CA GLY A 36 36.89 7.98 -8.11
C GLY A 36 36.94 6.49 -7.93
N ALA A 37 36.93 5.74 -8.99
CA ALA A 37 37.26 4.32 -9.04
C ALA A 37 38.74 4.12 -8.72
N ASP A 38 39.05 3.10 -7.90
CA ASP A 38 40.32 2.39 -7.98
C ASP A 38 40.16 1.01 -7.31
N GLU A 39 40.28 0.04 -8.13
CA GLU A 39 41.26 -1.07 -8.19
C GLU A 39 41.11 -2.17 -7.14
N ALA A 40 40.80 -3.37 -7.67
CA ALA A 40 40.86 -4.65 -7.00
C ALA A 40 42.32 -5.14 -6.90
N PRO A 41 42.64 -5.98 -5.92
CA PRO A 41 43.67 -6.98 -6.12
C PRO A 41 43.12 -8.42 -6.18
N ARG A 42 43.62 -9.10 -7.19
CA ARG A 42 43.56 -10.57 -7.38
C ARG A 42 44.43 -11.28 -6.33
N GLY A 43 43.98 -12.41 -5.86
CA GLY A 43 44.76 -13.35 -5.03
C GLY A 43 44.02 -14.65 -4.88
N THR A 44 44.30 -15.52 -5.71
CA THR A 44 44.95 -16.85 -5.78
C THR A 44 44.15 -18.01 -5.18
N ALA A 45 44.00 -18.97 -6.06
CA ALA A 45 43.44 -20.31 -5.89
C ALA A 45 44.24 -21.18 -4.89
N ALA A 46 43.53 -22.06 -4.23
CA ALA A 46 44.12 -23.32 -3.78
C ALA A 46 43.11 -24.46 -3.87
N SER A 47 43.48 -25.42 -4.64
CA SER A 47 42.83 -26.70 -4.92
C SER A 47 42.91 -27.61 -3.68
N GLY A 48 41.90 -28.44 -3.46
CA GLY A 48 41.92 -29.53 -2.49
C GLY A 48 40.94 -30.61 -2.89
N THR A 49 41.52 -31.66 -3.41
CA THR A 49 41.08 -32.98 -3.91
C THR A 49 40.16 -33.73 -2.94
N GLY A 50 39.19 -34.52 -3.52
CA GLY A 50 38.38 -35.52 -2.83
C GLY A 50 39.17 -36.76 -2.33
N PRO A 51 38.55 -37.85 -1.91
CA PRO A 51 37.88 -38.79 -2.80
C PRO A 51 36.61 -39.52 -2.25
N ASP A 52 36.02 -40.27 -3.14
CA ASP A 52 34.96 -41.27 -3.09
C ASP A 52 34.88 -42.18 -1.87
N ALA A 53 33.66 -42.59 -1.50
CA ALA A 53 33.36 -44.01 -1.20
C ALA A 53 31.85 -44.28 -1.30
N ALA A 54 31.57 -45.39 -1.94
CA ALA A 54 30.32 -45.91 -2.42
C ALA A 54 29.42 -46.55 -1.37
N ALA A 55 28.12 -46.57 -1.74
CA ALA A 55 27.09 -47.61 -1.60
C ALA A 55 26.98 -48.45 -0.31
N ASP A 56 25.79 -48.50 0.28
CA ASP A 56 25.01 -49.77 0.27
C ASP A 56 23.55 -49.52 0.70
N GLY A 57 22.62 -50.21 0.08
CA GLY A 57 21.21 -50.11 0.35
C GLY A 57 20.75 -51.13 1.40
N THR A 58 19.67 -50.83 2.07
CA THR A 58 18.70 -51.82 2.58
C THR A 58 17.35 -51.16 2.93
N PRO A 59 16.20 -51.82 2.71
CA PRO A 59 14.88 -51.23 2.72
C PRO A 59 14.16 -51.37 4.05
N GLY A 60 13.29 -50.40 4.31
CA GLY A 60 12.03 -50.65 4.99
C GLY A 60 11.99 -50.66 6.51
N ARG A 61 11.37 -49.57 7.05
CA ARG A 61 10.56 -49.68 8.26
C ARG A 61 9.54 -48.56 8.34
N PRO A 62 8.31 -48.83 8.87
CA PRO A 62 7.19 -47.92 8.79
C PRO A 62 7.33 -46.71 9.74
N ALA A 63 6.62 -45.64 9.36
CA ALA A 63 6.54 -44.39 10.05
C ALA A 63 6.22 -44.54 11.56
N ALA A 64 7.08 -43.96 12.36
CA ALA A 64 6.78 -43.63 13.75
C ALA A 64 6.20 -42.23 13.81
N ASP A 65 5.17 -42.06 14.59
CA ASP A 65 4.47 -40.82 14.90
C ASP A 65 5.44 -39.67 15.14
N GLY A 66 5.38 -38.69 14.25
CA GLY A 66 6.04 -37.42 14.48
C GLY A 66 5.35 -36.66 15.61
N PRO A 67 6.09 -35.93 16.45
CA PRO A 67 5.48 -35.13 17.51
C PRO A 67 4.54 -34.10 16.88
N ALA A 68 3.38 -33.92 17.56
CA ALA A 68 2.39 -32.92 17.19
C ALA A 68 3.04 -31.55 16.96
N PRO A 69 2.59 -30.75 15.98
CA PRO A 69 3.12 -29.42 15.78
C PRO A 69 2.95 -28.61 17.06
N GLY A 70 4.06 -28.23 17.67
CA GLY A 70 4.09 -27.33 18.80
C GLY A 70 3.41 -26.00 18.45
N PRO A 71 3.00 -25.20 19.45
CA PRO A 71 2.36 -23.92 19.24
C PRO A 71 3.23 -23.09 18.28
N ALA A 72 2.61 -22.55 17.23
CA ALA A 72 3.29 -21.75 16.23
C ALA A 72 4.14 -20.69 16.95
N ALA A 73 5.43 -20.76 16.75
CA ALA A 73 6.35 -19.78 17.30
C ALA A 73 5.90 -18.39 16.84
N GLN A 74 5.53 -17.54 17.76
CA GLN A 74 5.27 -16.14 17.49
C GLN A 74 6.54 -15.58 16.86
N ALA A 75 6.42 -15.04 15.64
CA ALA A 75 7.54 -14.40 15.00
C ALA A 75 8.06 -13.32 15.96
N ALA A 76 9.34 -13.41 16.34
CA ALA A 76 9.96 -12.42 17.21
C ALA A 76 9.83 -11.05 16.52
N ALA A 77 9.50 -10.03 17.32
CA ALA A 77 9.49 -8.65 16.82
C ALA A 77 10.86 -8.34 16.20
N PRO A 78 10.91 -7.59 15.08
CA PRO A 78 12.17 -7.17 14.49
C PRO A 78 13.05 -6.48 15.52
N PRO A 79 14.39 -6.63 15.44
CA PRO A 79 15.30 -5.94 16.34
C PRO A 79 15.09 -4.42 16.27
N GLU A 80 15.41 -3.74 17.35
CA GLU A 80 15.41 -2.28 17.38
C GLU A 80 16.56 -1.79 16.48
N GLY A 81 16.19 -1.09 15.41
CA GLY A 81 17.12 -0.41 14.53
C GLY A 81 17.30 1.06 14.90
N ALA A 82 17.60 1.90 13.89
CA ALA A 82 17.73 3.34 14.09
C ALA A 82 16.41 3.94 14.62
N ARG A 83 16.52 4.75 15.69
CA ARG A 83 15.37 5.43 16.31
C ARG A 83 15.34 6.90 15.94
N GLY A 84 14.16 7.42 15.68
CA GLY A 84 13.89 8.84 15.58
C GLY A 84 13.83 9.50 16.96
N VAL A 85 13.83 10.84 16.97
CA VAL A 85 13.79 11.64 18.20
C VAL A 85 12.54 12.51 18.23
N GLY A 86 11.86 12.55 19.37
CA GLY A 86 10.72 13.43 19.59
C GLY A 86 9.62 13.29 18.53
N THR A 87 9.31 14.38 17.81
CA THR A 87 8.29 14.46 16.77
C THR A 87 8.82 14.26 15.34
N ASP A 88 10.10 13.87 15.20
CA ASP A 88 10.66 13.55 13.89
C ASP A 88 9.86 12.39 13.24
N PRO A 89 9.74 12.36 11.91
CA PRO A 89 9.13 11.23 11.20
C PRO A 89 9.71 9.89 11.65
N LEU A 90 8.91 8.83 11.52
CA LEU A 90 9.40 7.47 11.78
C LEU A 90 10.57 7.14 10.84
N THR A 91 11.61 6.54 11.39
CA THR A 91 12.69 5.97 10.58
C THR A 91 12.22 4.72 9.84
N ASP A 92 12.96 4.28 8.82
CA ASP A 92 12.64 3.05 8.08
C ASP A 92 12.59 1.81 8.98
N ASP A 93 13.44 1.78 10.02
CA ASP A 93 13.46 0.66 10.96
C ASP A 93 12.27 0.71 11.92
N GLU A 94 11.88 1.92 12.37
CA GLU A 94 10.67 2.11 13.16
C GLU A 94 9.40 1.77 12.37
N LEU A 95 9.33 2.14 11.08
CA LEU A 95 8.23 1.77 10.19
C LEU A 95 8.10 0.25 10.09
N LYS A 96 9.18 -0.45 9.76
CA LYS A 96 9.21 -1.92 9.66
C LYS A 96 8.82 -2.59 10.99
N ARG A 97 9.35 -2.08 12.11
CA ARG A 97 9.05 -2.60 13.44
C ARG A 97 7.58 -2.41 13.80
N ALA A 98 7.04 -1.19 13.60
CA ALA A 98 5.63 -0.89 13.87
C ALA A 98 4.69 -1.79 13.07
N GLU A 99 4.96 -1.97 11.78
CA GLU A 99 4.19 -2.83 10.90
C GLU A 99 4.22 -4.30 11.33
N ALA A 100 5.39 -4.82 11.64
CA ALA A 100 5.53 -6.20 12.12
C ALA A 100 4.78 -6.42 13.44
N LEU A 101 4.90 -5.48 14.39
CA LEU A 101 4.17 -5.53 15.66
C LEU A 101 2.65 -5.41 15.44
N ALA A 102 2.22 -4.52 14.54
CA ALA A 102 0.81 -4.37 14.21
C ALA A 102 0.22 -5.60 13.50
N LEU A 103 1.01 -6.35 12.75
CA LEU A 103 0.60 -7.59 12.09
C LEU A 103 0.66 -8.79 13.02
N THR A 104 1.39 -8.68 14.14
CA THR A 104 1.40 -9.75 15.16
C THR A 104 0.02 -9.83 15.81
N PRO A 105 -0.57 -11.01 15.82
CA PRO A 105 -1.92 -11.19 16.33
C PRO A 105 -2.03 -10.87 17.83
N PRO A 106 -3.07 -10.13 18.27
CA PRO A 106 -3.51 -10.30 19.66
C PRO A 106 -3.96 -11.75 19.86
N ALA A 107 -3.77 -12.28 21.05
CA ALA A 107 -3.93 -13.70 21.41
C ALA A 107 -5.32 -14.34 21.18
N ALA A 108 -6.19 -13.77 20.36
CA ALA A 108 -7.49 -14.32 19.97
C ALA A 108 -7.35 -15.08 18.65
N PRO A 109 -7.32 -16.42 18.67
CA PRO A 109 -7.02 -17.25 17.50
C PRO A 109 -8.06 -17.15 16.36
N ASP A 110 -9.30 -16.78 16.66
CA ASP A 110 -10.41 -16.91 15.71
C ASP A 110 -10.51 -15.82 14.63
N ARG A 111 -9.81 -14.71 14.79
CA ARG A 111 -9.95 -13.58 13.84
C ARG A 111 -8.88 -13.52 12.76
N GLN A 112 -7.78 -14.26 12.89
CA GLN A 112 -6.59 -14.07 12.08
C GLN A 112 -6.53 -14.92 10.82
N GLY A 113 -7.01 -16.15 10.89
CA GLY A 113 -7.01 -17.05 9.74
C GLY A 113 -7.91 -16.59 8.58
N ALA A 114 -8.79 -15.62 8.84
CA ALA A 114 -9.79 -15.15 7.90
C ALA A 114 -9.49 -13.79 7.27
N GLN A 115 -8.49 -13.02 7.76
CA GLN A 115 -8.13 -11.72 7.17
C GLN A 115 -7.55 -11.87 5.77
N ARG A 116 -7.88 -10.94 4.88
CA ARG A 116 -7.41 -10.95 3.49
C ARG A 116 -6.86 -9.58 3.07
N ASN A 117 -5.81 -9.62 2.26
CA ASN A 117 -5.26 -8.45 1.57
C ASN A 117 -5.94 -8.25 0.19
N ALA A 118 -5.56 -7.19 -0.51
CA ALA A 118 -6.09 -6.83 -1.82
C ALA A 118 -5.88 -7.90 -2.91
N ASP A 119 -4.83 -8.72 -2.80
CA ASP A 119 -4.58 -9.86 -3.69
C ASP A 119 -5.39 -11.11 -3.34
N GLY A 120 -6.14 -11.09 -2.24
CA GLY A 120 -6.87 -12.23 -1.69
C GLY A 120 -6.00 -13.18 -0.87
N GLY A 121 -4.75 -12.83 -0.64
CA GLY A 121 -3.82 -13.55 0.23
C GLY A 121 -4.18 -13.38 1.71
N ARG A 122 -3.52 -14.17 2.57
CA ARG A 122 -3.73 -14.13 4.01
C ARG A 122 -3.17 -12.85 4.64
N GLY A 123 -3.85 -12.34 5.67
CA GLY A 123 -3.49 -11.14 6.42
C GLY A 123 -4.11 -9.88 5.83
N PRO A 124 -4.18 -8.79 6.61
CA PRO A 124 -4.76 -7.54 6.15
C PRO A 124 -3.79 -6.80 5.22
N GLN A 125 -4.32 -5.92 4.38
CA GLN A 125 -3.55 -5.01 3.55
C GLN A 125 -3.03 -3.85 4.38
N ARG A 126 -1.75 -3.56 4.33
CA ARG A 126 -1.19 -2.33 4.88
C ARG A 126 -1.60 -1.14 4.01
N LEU A 127 -2.05 -0.06 4.66
CA LEU A 127 -2.42 1.19 4.00
C LEU A 127 -1.49 2.35 4.37
N ALA A 128 -1.19 2.52 5.67
CA ALA A 128 -0.33 3.60 6.13
C ALA A 128 0.30 3.26 7.48
N THR A 129 1.46 3.84 7.74
CA THR A 129 2.12 3.82 9.05
C THR A 129 2.66 5.23 9.30
N GLU A 130 2.24 5.84 10.39
CA GLU A 130 2.53 7.23 10.73
C GLU A 130 2.98 7.33 12.18
N LEU A 131 3.77 8.35 12.51
CA LEU A 131 4.02 8.71 13.91
C LEU A 131 2.70 9.13 14.55
N ALA A 132 2.40 8.60 15.73
CA ALA A 132 1.23 9.03 16.49
C ALA A 132 1.46 10.41 17.11
N ASP A 133 0.42 11.21 17.17
CA ASP A 133 0.47 12.45 17.95
C ASP A 133 0.71 12.15 19.44
N PRO A 134 1.45 13.00 20.16
CA PRO A 134 1.59 12.90 21.60
C PRO A 134 0.22 12.95 22.29
N ARG A 135 0.04 12.17 23.33
CA ARG A 135 -1.18 12.27 24.15
C ARG A 135 -1.13 13.53 25.03
N PRO A 136 -2.27 14.05 25.45
CA PRO A 136 -2.31 15.17 26.39
C PRO A 136 -1.43 14.89 27.62
N GLY A 137 -0.50 15.81 27.92
CA GLY A 137 0.46 15.68 29.01
C GLY A 137 1.78 14.99 28.64
N GLU A 138 1.96 14.59 27.38
CA GLU A 138 3.19 13.96 26.87
C GLU A 138 3.99 14.89 25.92
N GLU A 139 3.64 16.18 25.82
CA GLU A 139 4.19 17.12 24.82
C GLU A 139 5.71 17.31 24.91
N GLY A 140 6.34 16.87 25.98
CA GLY A 140 7.79 17.03 26.23
C GLY A 140 8.61 15.74 26.26
N GLY A 141 8.03 14.56 25.97
CA GLY A 141 8.83 13.33 26.04
C GLY A 141 8.06 12.06 26.38
N GLY A 142 6.85 11.92 25.90
CA GLY A 142 6.10 10.65 25.99
C GLY A 142 6.72 9.53 25.15
N PRO A 143 6.23 8.29 25.33
CA PRO A 143 6.70 7.16 24.56
C PRO A 143 6.43 7.35 23.06
N ARG A 144 7.36 6.91 22.23
CA ARG A 144 7.25 7.01 20.79
C ARG A 144 6.29 5.94 20.27
N ARG A 145 5.22 6.36 19.59
CA ARG A 145 4.16 5.48 19.10
C ARG A 145 3.98 5.61 17.60
N ALA A 146 3.55 4.55 16.96
CA ALA A 146 3.13 4.54 15.56
C ALA A 146 1.65 4.16 15.43
N VAL A 147 0.92 4.83 14.54
CA VAL A 147 -0.42 4.43 14.10
C VAL A 147 -0.27 3.66 12.80
N VAL A 148 -0.67 2.40 12.81
CA VAL A 148 -0.68 1.52 11.65
C VAL A 148 -2.11 1.30 11.19
N ARG A 149 -2.40 1.67 9.94
CA ARG A 149 -3.71 1.47 9.30
C ARG A 149 -3.64 0.27 8.36
N LEU A 150 -4.53 -0.67 8.57
CA LEU A 150 -4.65 -1.91 7.83
C LEU A 150 -6.07 -2.03 7.28
N TYR A 151 -6.25 -2.72 6.16
CA TYR A 151 -7.58 -3.02 5.64
C TYR A 151 -7.78 -4.54 5.52
N ASP A 152 -8.86 -5.04 6.10
CA ASP A 152 -9.25 -6.44 6.02
C ASP A 152 -10.35 -6.63 4.97
N TYR A 153 -9.99 -7.15 3.81
CA TYR A 153 -10.90 -7.40 2.70
C TYR A 153 -11.88 -8.55 2.93
N ALA A 154 -11.66 -9.39 3.95
CA ALA A 154 -12.63 -10.44 4.29
C ALA A 154 -13.83 -9.89 5.04
N ARG A 155 -13.68 -8.72 5.68
CA ARG A 155 -14.73 -8.08 6.51
C ARG A 155 -15.09 -6.68 6.05
N ASP A 156 -14.36 -6.14 5.09
CA ASP A 156 -14.44 -4.73 4.64
C ASP A 156 -14.29 -3.74 5.80
N GLU A 157 -13.22 -3.93 6.57
CA GLU A 157 -12.95 -3.15 7.77
C GLU A 157 -11.58 -2.45 7.67
N LEU A 158 -11.58 -1.16 8.00
CA LEU A 158 -10.36 -0.41 8.33
C LEU A 158 -9.97 -0.75 9.77
N VAL A 159 -8.81 -1.37 9.94
CA VAL A 159 -8.23 -1.68 11.26
C VAL A 159 -7.13 -0.67 11.56
N THR A 160 -7.24 0.03 12.68
CA THR A 160 -6.22 0.97 13.16
C THR A 160 -5.59 0.41 14.42
N ARG A 161 -4.26 0.37 14.48
CA ARG A 161 -3.51 -0.08 15.65
C ARG A 161 -2.50 0.97 16.07
N THR A 162 -2.48 1.29 17.37
CA THR A 162 -1.44 2.13 17.97
C THR A 162 -0.39 1.23 18.59
N VAL A 163 0.83 1.33 18.08
CA VAL A 163 1.98 0.52 18.51
C VAL A 163 2.92 1.42 19.30
N ASN A 164 3.26 1.02 20.53
CA ASN A 164 4.30 1.65 21.31
C ASN A 164 5.66 1.05 20.91
N LEU A 165 6.52 1.87 20.31
CA LEU A 165 7.81 1.45 19.79
C LEU A 165 8.85 1.17 20.88
N ASP A 166 8.69 1.78 22.07
CA ASP A 166 9.60 1.58 23.19
C ASP A 166 9.35 0.23 23.88
N THR A 167 8.06 -0.14 24.02
CA THR A 167 7.68 -1.40 24.68
C THR A 167 7.47 -2.56 23.70
N GLY A 168 7.37 -2.29 22.40
CA GLY A 168 7.05 -3.28 21.38
C GLY A 168 5.62 -3.85 21.49
N LYS A 169 4.66 -3.09 22.04
CA LYS A 169 3.29 -3.57 22.27
C LYS A 169 2.28 -2.77 21.46
N VAL A 170 1.23 -3.44 21.04
CA VAL A 170 0.01 -2.78 20.54
C VAL A 170 -0.79 -2.32 21.76
N GLU A 171 -0.93 -1.00 21.91
CA GLU A 171 -1.66 -0.39 23.03
C GLU A 171 -3.16 -0.27 22.71
N GLU A 172 -3.49 0.02 21.45
CA GLU A 172 -4.86 0.25 21.01
C GLU A 172 -5.12 -0.48 19.69
N SER A 173 -6.33 -0.99 19.52
CA SER A 173 -6.80 -1.59 18.27
C SER A 173 -8.28 -1.30 18.08
N GLY A 174 -8.64 -0.73 16.95
CA GLY A 174 -10.01 -0.46 16.54
C GLY A 174 -10.28 -0.97 15.13
N ALA A 175 -11.54 -1.29 14.83
CA ALA A 175 -11.98 -1.65 13.49
C ALA A 175 -13.25 -0.85 13.14
N GLN A 176 -13.32 -0.37 11.89
CA GLN A 176 -14.41 0.48 11.40
C GLN A 176 -14.81 0.05 9.99
N ARG A 177 -16.12 -0.07 9.74
CA ARG A 177 -16.70 -0.32 8.42
C ARG A 177 -17.10 0.98 7.73
N GLY A 178 -17.16 0.94 6.40
CA GLY A 178 -17.58 2.10 5.60
C GLY A 178 -16.56 3.25 5.55
N VAL A 179 -15.40 3.10 6.18
CA VAL A 179 -14.31 4.08 6.12
C VAL A 179 -13.38 3.71 4.98
N GLN A 180 -13.26 4.64 4.02
CA GLN A 180 -12.51 4.44 2.78
C GLN A 180 -11.35 5.45 2.69
N PRO A 181 -10.17 5.16 3.29
CA PRO A 181 -8.98 6.02 3.14
C PRO A 181 -8.45 5.98 1.71
N SER A 182 -7.52 6.87 1.38
CA SER A 182 -6.84 6.86 0.06
C SER A 182 -6.28 5.49 -0.28
N ALA A 183 -6.29 5.16 -1.57
CA ALA A 183 -5.80 3.88 -2.04
C ALA A 183 -4.27 3.78 -1.92
N HIS A 184 -3.79 2.67 -1.38
CA HIS A 184 -2.36 2.39 -1.29
C HIS A 184 -1.82 1.87 -2.64
N PRO A 185 -0.57 2.16 -3.03
CA PRO A 185 0.00 1.69 -4.30
C PRO A 185 -0.10 0.17 -4.52
N GLU A 186 0.01 -0.64 -3.48
CA GLU A 186 -0.15 -2.09 -3.58
C GLU A 186 -1.59 -2.51 -3.92
N GLU A 187 -2.59 -1.80 -3.41
CA GLU A 187 -4.00 -2.01 -3.78
C GLU A 187 -4.25 -1.68 -5.24
N LEU A 188 -3.68 -0.57 -5.72
CA LEU A 188 -3.77 -0.18 -7.12
C LEU A 188 -3.06 -1.19 -8.03
N ARG A 189 -1.95 -1.76 -7.58
CA ARG A 189 -1.25 -2.85 -8.27
C ARG A 189 -2.11 -4.12 -8.32
N ALA A 190 -2.75 -4.48 -7.22
CA ALA A 190 -3.69 -5.61 -7.17
C ALA A 190 -4.88 -5.38 -8.10
N ALA A 191 -5.45 -4.16 -8.11
CA ALA A 191 -6.50 -3.77 -9.03
C ALA A 191 -6.07 -3.90 -10.50
N LEU A 192 -4.89 -3.42 -10.84
CA LEU A 192 -4.35 -3.53 -12.20
C LEU A 192 -4.15 -5.00 -12.61
N ARG A 193 -3.69 -5.87 -11.70
CA ARG A 193 -3.62 -7.32 -11.96
C ARG A 193 -4.99 -7.92 -12.26
N LEU A 194 -6.03 -7.52 -11.53
CA LEU A 194 -7.40 -7.96 -11.80
C LEU A 194 -7.89 -7.50 -13.17
N VAL A 195 -7.64 -6.25 -13.53
CA VAL A 195 -7.96 -5.73 -14.88
C VAL A 195 -7.24 -6.56 -15.94
N LEU A 196 -5.93 -6.72 -15.82
CA LEU A 196 -5.13 -7.45 -16.81
C LEU A 196 -5.43 -8.95 -16.85
N GLY A 197 -5.90 -9.54 -15.76
CA GLY A 197 -6.30 -10.95 -15.71
C GLY A 197 -7.67 -11.26 -16.30
N GLY A 198 -8.52 -10.23 -16.48
CA GLY A 198 -9.90 -10.37 -16.97
C GLY A 198 -10.09 -9.95 -18.43
N PRO A 199 -11.28 -10.19 -18.98
CA PRO A 199 -11.60 -9.84 -20.38
C PRO A 199 -11.62 -8.32 -20.64
N LEU A 200 -11.92 -7.51 -19.61
CA LEU A 200 -11.88 -6.05 -19.75
C LEU A 200 -10.44 -5.50 -19.88
N GLY A 201 -9.42 -6.29 -19.58
CA GLY A 201 -8.03 -5.95 -19.82
C GLY A 201 -7.55 -6.11 -21.26
N ASP A 202 -8.37 -6.71 -22.16
CA ASP A 202 -8.00 -6.87 -23.58
C ASP A 202 -7.78 -5.51 -24.25
N GLY A 203 -8.62 -4.53 -23.96
CA GLY A 203 -8.45 -3.15 -24.44
C GLY A 203 -7.14 -2.54 -23.97
N VAL A 204 -6.83 -2.66 -22.67
CA VAL A 204 -5.59 -2.15 -22.08
C VAL A 204 -4.35 -2.81 -22.74
N ARG A 205 -4.41 -4.11 -23.00
CA ARG A 205 -3.34 -4.85 -23.69
C ARG A 205 -3.20 -4.45 -25.16
N ALA A 206 -4.33 -4.18 -25.84
CA ALA A 206 -4.33 -3.70 -27.23
C ALA A 206 -3.70 -2.31 -27.31
N ASP A 207 -4.18 -1.35 -26.51
CA ASP A 207 -3.64 0.02 -26.45
C ASP A 207 -2.13 0.04 -26.14
N TYR A 208 -1.69 -0.80 -25.20
CA TYR A 208 -0.26 -0.93 -24.92
C TYR A 208 0.54 -1.44 -26.09
N ARG A 209 0.01 -2.46 -26.81
CA ARG A 209 0.67 -3.02 -28.00
C ARG A 209 0.75 -2.01 -29.12
N ASP A 210 -0.32 -1.26 -29.34
CA ASP A 210 -0.38 -0.23 -30.39
C ASP A 210 0.61 0.90 -30.09
N ALA A 211 0.75 1.27 -28.81
CA ALA A 211 1.67 2.32 -28.38
C ALA A 211 3.15 1.90 -28.40
N THR A 212 3.46 0.62 -28.21
CA THR A 212 4.84 0.16 -27.95
C THR A 212 5.37 -0.89 -28.91
N GLY A 213 4.47 -1.52 -29.69
CA GLY A 213 4.80 -2.71 -30.49
C GLY A 213 5.08 -3.98 -29.67
N LYS A 214 4.86 -3.95 -28.34
CA LYS A 214 5.18 -5.04 -27.41
C LYS A 214 3.95 -5.57 -26.69
N ALA A 215 4.02 -6.80 -26.20
CA ALA A 215 2.98 -7.36 -25.35
C ALA A 215 3.04 -6.77 -23.93
N LEU A 216 1.88 -6.47 -23.34
CA LEU A 216 1.74 -6.14 -21.92
C LEU A 216 1.59 -7.45 -21.12
N THR A 217 2.61 -7.81 -20.37
CA THR A 217 2.68 -9.07 -19.60
C THR A 217 2.73 -8.85 -18.09
N SER A 218 3.08 -7.63 -17.64
CA SER A 218 3.19 -7.30 -16.22
C SER A 218 2.70 -5.88 -15.94
N PRO A 219 2.06 -5.63 -14.78
CA PRO A 219 1.77 -4.28 -14.29
C PRO A 219 2.99 -3.35 -14.28
N ASP A 220 4.20 -3.90 -14.10
CA ASP A 220 5.44 -3.12 -14.00
C ASP A 220 5.85 -2.43 -15.31
N GLN A 221 5.23 -2.79 -16.42
CA GLN A 221 5.39 -2.12 -17.72
C GLN A 221 4.58 -0.83 -17.83
N LEU A 222 3.71 -0.58 -16.86
CA LEU A 222 2.86 0.60 -16.79
C LEU A 222 3.23 1.47 -15.60
N TRP A 223 3.13 2.77 -15.79
CA TRP A 223 2.90 3.66 -14.68
C TRP A 223 1.40 3.67 -14.37
N PHE A 224 1.05 3.60 -13.11
CA PHE A 224 -0.35 3.65 -12.68
C PHE A 224 -0.50 4.43 -11.38
N ASN A 225 -1.65 5.04 -11.24
CA ASN A 225 -2.15 5.67 -10.02
C ASN A 225 -3.67 5.47 -9.95
N GLY A 226 -4.30 5.95 -8.92
CA GLY A 226 -5.75 5.81 -8.78
C GLY A 226 -6.27 6.35 -7.47
N ASP A 227 -7.57 6.25 -7.31
CA ASP A 227 -8.25 6.64 -6.07
C ASP A 227 -9.44 5.72 -5.80
N VAL A 228 -9.97 5.83 -4.60
CA VAL A 228 -11.18 5.13 -4.18
C VAL A 228 -12.37 5.63 -5.01
N TYR A 229 -13.08 4.68 -5.60
CA TYR A 229 -14.33 4.96 -6.30
C TYR A 229 -15.43 5.26 -5.29
N ARG A 230 -16.08 6.42 -5.45
CA ARG A 230 -17.09 6.91 -4.53
C ARG A 230 -18.43 7.06 -5.24
N THR A 231 -19.37 6.20 -4.93
CA THR A 231 -20.70 6.16 -5.57
C THR A 231 -21.45 7.48 -5.50
N TYR A 232 -21.31 8.24 -4.40
CA TYR A 232 -21.98 9.54 -4.23
C TYR A 232 -21.48 10.64 -5.19
N ARG A 233 -20.38 10.40 -5.91
CA ARG A 233 -19.84 11.32 -6.94
C ARG A 233 -20.33 10.99 -8.34
N GLU A 234 -21.02 9.87 -8.51
CA GLU A 234 -21.46 9.36 -9.80
C GLU A 234 -22.97 9.59 -9.99
N LYS A 235 -23.37 9.94 -11.19
CA LYS A 235 -24.80 10.14 -11.51
C LYS A 235 -25.54 8.82 -11.63
N ASP A 236 -24.89 7.85 -12.29
CA ASP A 236 -25.44 6.53 -12.54
C ASP A 236 -24.46 5.48 -12.05
N VAL A 237 -24.83 4.75 -11.02
CA VAL A 237 -24.02 3.67 -10.44
C VAL A 237 -24.54 2.33 -10.96
N PRO A 238 -23.75 1.57 -11.72
CA PRO A 238 -24.14 0.22 -12.13
C PRO A 238 -24.46 -0.66 -10.91
N PRO A 239 -25.46 -1.57 -11.01
CA PRO A 239 -25.82 -2.47 -9.90
C PRO A 239 -24.64 -3.27 -9.35
N GLN A 240 -23.68 -3.63 -10.19
CA GLN A 240 -22.46 -4.36 -9.80
C GLN A 240 -21.57 -3.56 -8.84
N LEU A 241 -21.69 -2.23 -8.83
CA LEU A 241 -20.93 -1.33 -7.97
C LEU A 241 -21.75 -0.74 -6.81
N ALA A 242 -22.97 -1.23 -6.61
CA ALA A 242 -23.86 -0.74 -5.54
C ALA A 242 -23.26 -0.89 -4.14
N LYS A 243 -22.38 -1.87 -3.93
CA LYS A 243 -21.69 -2.08 -2.66
C LYS A 243 -20.41 -1.25 -2.50
N CYS A 244 -19.98 -0.51 -3.50
CA CYS A 244 -18.81 0.36 -3.38
C CYS A 244 -19.06 1.45 -2.33
N GLY A 245 -18.18 1.53 -1.34
CA GLY A 245 -18.36 2.35 -0.13
C GLY A 245 -18.45 1.48 1.13
N GLU A 246 -19.16 0.35 1.06
CA GLU A 246 -18.99 -0.79 1.97
C GLU A 246 -17.78 -1.61 1.53
N HIS A 247 -17.80 -2.11 0.29
CA HIS A 247 -16.65 -2.69 -0.38
C HIS A 247 -15.64 -1.62 -0.76
N ARG A 248 -14.39 -2.03 -0.80
CA ARG A 248 -13.30 -1.17 -1.25
C ARG A 248 -13.15 -1.24 -2.76
N CYS A 249 -13.60 -0.20 -3.43
CA CYS A 249 -13.55 -0.08 -4.88
C CYS A 249 -12.57 1.01 -5.29
N VAL A 250 -11.84 0.79 -6.38
CA VAL A 250 -10.86 1.75 -6.89
C VAL A 250 -11.01 1.98 -8.39
N ARG A 251 -10.63 3.18 -8.84
CA ARG A 251 -10.49 3.54 -10.25
C ARG A 251 -9.02 3.82 -10.54
N LEU A 252 -8.55 3.31 -11.67
CA LEU A 252 -7.16 3.45 -12.09
C LEU A 252 -7.02 4.49 -13.20
N VAL A 253 -5.87 5.15 -13.22
CA VAL A 253 -5.32 5.86 -14.37
C VAL A 253 -3.98 5.24 -14.70
N THR A 254 -3.74 4.96 -15.99
CA THR A 254 -2.55 4.24 -16.43
C THR A 254 -1.90 4.91 -17.64
N LYS A 255 -0.59 4.76 -17.77
CA LYS A 255 0.15 5.13 -18.98
C LYS A 255 1.32 4.18 -19.20
N VAL A 256 1.78 4.10 -20.43
CA VAL A 256 3.05 3.44 -20.75
C VAL A 256 4.17 4.18 -20.03
N LEU A 257 5.16 3.47 -19.49
CA LEU A 257 6.34 4.09 -18.89
C LEU A 257 7.02 4.99 -19.93
N ASN A 258 7.12 6.28 -19.59
CA ASN A 258 7.63 7.34 -20.49
C ASN A 258 6.87 7.44 -21.82
N GLY A 259 5.59 7.05 -21.87
CA GLY A 259 4.78 6.98 -23.07
C GLY A 259 3.36 7.54 -22.88
N PRO A 260 2.46 7.25 -23.83
CA PRO A 260 1.09 7.76 -23.84
C PRO A 260 0.23 7.18 -22.73
N TRP A 261 -0.90 7.85 -22.47
CA TRP A 261 -1.95 7.37 -21.60
C TRP A 261 -2.68 6.19 -22.22
N ILE A 262 -3.09 5.25 -21.39
CA ILE A 262 -3.98 4.14 -21.72
C ILE A 262 -5.30 4.39 -20.99
N ASP A 263 -6.42 4.28 -21.69
CA ASP A 263 -7.74 4.61 -21.11
C ASP A 263 -8.27 3.48 -20.21
N THR A 264 -8.11 3.68 -18.92
CA THR A 264 -8.69 2.84 -17.87
C THR A 264 -9.78 3.55 -17.06
N ARG A 265 -10.14 4.80 -17.41
CA ARG A 265 -11.08 5.63 -16.63
C ARG A 265 -12.48 5.01 -16.55
N GLY A 266 -12.87 4.28 -17.58
CA GLY A 266 -14.13 3.53 -17.62
C GLY A 266 -14.09 2.20 -16.88
N LEU A 267 -13.03 1.88 -16.11
CA LEU A 267 -12.92 0.65 -15.35
C LEU A 267 -12.91 0.95 -13.85
N VAL A 268 -13.80 0.28 -13.13
CA VAL A 268 -13.84 0.28 -11.66
C VAL A 268 -13.57 -1.13 -11.18
N VAL A 269 -12.67 -1.26 -10.22
CA VAL A 269 -12.30 -2.53 -9.61
C VAL A 269 -12.84 -2.59 -8.19
N ASP A 270 -13.72 -3.54 -7.92
CA ASP A 270 -14.12 -3.92 -6.57
C ASP A 270 -13.08 -4.93 -6.04
N LEU A 271 -12.19 -4.45 -5.18
CA LEU A 271 -11.11 -5.26 -4.60
C LEU A 271 -11.65 -6.28 -3.59
N SER A 272 -12.76 -5.98 -2.92
CA SER A 272 -13.38 -6.88 -1.94
C SER A 272 -14.04 -8.07 -2.63
N ALA A 273 -14.80 -7.82 -3.70
CA ALA A 273 -15.40 -8.88 -4.52
C ALA A 273 -14.43 -9.43 -5.59
N ARG A 274 -13.29 -8.78 -5.82
CA ARG A 274 -12.28 -9.11 -6.85
C ARG A 274 -12.87 -9.13 -8.27
N THR A 275 -13.71 -8.16 -8.57
CA THR A 275 -14.37 -7.99 -9.87
C THR A 275 -14.02 -6.68 -10.53
N VAL A 276 -14.10 -6.64 -11.86
CA VAL A 276 -13.90 -5.44 -12.68
C VAL A 276 -15.18 -5.13 -13.41
N THR A 277 -15.64 -3.88 -13.33
CA THR A 277 -16.85 -3.41 -13.99
C THR A 277 -16.53 -2.24 -14.91
N ARG A 278 -17.10 -2.24 -16.12
CA ARG A 278 -17.04 -1.09 -17.02
C ARG A 278 -18.16 -0.11 -16.65
N VAL A 279 -17.80 1.15 -16.46
CA VAL A 279 -18.74 2.27 -16.32
C VAL A 279 -18.73 3.08 -17.62
N GLY A 280 -19.91 3.56 -18.03
CA GLY A 280 -20.10 4.32 -19.26
C GLY A 280 -19.59 5.75 -19.16
#